data_10361686331aa3d20e4698fa3dbf8952
#
_entry.id   10361686331aa3d20e4698fa3dbf8952
#
_cell.length_a   1.000
_cell.length_b   1.000
_cell.length_c   1.000
_cell.angle_alpha   90.00
_cell.angle_beta   90.00
_cell.angle_gamma   90.00
#
_symmetry.space_group_name_H-M   'P 1'
#
loop_
_entity.id
_entity.type
_entity.pdbx_description
1 polymer ?
#
loop_
_entity_poly.entity_id
_entity_poly.type
_entity_poly.pdbx_seq_one_letter_code
_entity_poly.pdbx_strand_id
1 'polypeptide(L)'
;MTHGSAAAAGSFDPGIRVGLSLPPAGFSSHDDALAYVHGAADAGLDHLVTADHVAFFDGRGMDGLMTVSWLAGLHPTIGVYVGVYLLALRHPVAVARQVATLAGHAPGRLTFGVGVGGED
;
A
#
# COMPACT_ATOMS: atom_id res chain seq x y z
N MET A 1 -30.04 -8.75 27.76
CA MET A 1 -29.12 -7.85 27.00
C MET A 1 -28.86 -8.49 25.67
N THR A 2 -29.52 -8.02 24.64
CA THR A 2 -29.40 -8.52 23.26
C THR A 2 -28.21 -7.82 22.61
N HIS A 3 -27.13 -8.56 22.34
CA HIS A 3 -26.06 -8.09 21.52
C HIS A 3 -26.59 -7.92 20.10
N GLY A 4 -26.69 -6.68 19.66
CA GLY A 4 -26.97 -6.36 18.26
C GLY A 4 -25.87 -6.95 17.41
N SER A 5 -26.24 -7.89 16.54
CA SER A 5 -25.41 -8.38 15.45
C SER A 5 -25.10 -7.19 14.55
N ALA A 6 -23.85 -6.76 14.54
CA ALA A 6 -23.38 -5.89 13.47
C ALA A 6 -23.65 -6.63 12.16
N ALA A 7 -24.42 -6.00 11.28
CA ALA A 7 -24.66 -6.53 9.94
C ALA A 7 -23.30 -6.80 9.30
N ALA A 8 -23.05 -8.05 8.93
CA ALA A 8 -21.90 -8.42 8.14
C ALA A 8 -21.91 -7.56 6.88
N ALA A 9 -20.89 -6.75 6.70
CA ALA A 9 -20.63 -6.08 5.43
C ALA A 9 -20.73 -7.15 4.35
N GLY A 10 -21.47 -6.85 3.27
CA GLY A 10 -21.86 -7.81 2.25
C GLY A 10 -20.70 -8.73 1.88
N SER A 11 -21.03 -10.01 1.65
CA SER A 11 -20.07 -11.02 1.26
C SER A 11 -19.39 -10.60 -0.05
N PHE A 12 -18.23 -9.97 0.08
CA PHE A 12 -17.36 -9.75 -1.05
C PHE A 12 -16.99 -11.13 -1.61
N ASP A 13 -17.10 -11.32 -2.92
CA ASP A 13 -16.50 -12.47 -3.56
C ASP A 13 -15.01 -12.48 -3.20
N PRO A 14 -14.51 -13.52 -2.51
CA PRO A 14 -13.11 -13.57 -2.07
C PRO A 14 -12.11 -13.57 -3.24
N GLY A 15 -12.58 -13.53 -4.49
CA GLY A 15 -11.77 -13.50 -5.69
C GLY A 15 -11.33 -12.10 -6.15
N ILE A 16 -12.06 -11.01 -5.81
CA ILE A 16 -11.76 -9.67 -6.33
C ILE A 16 -11.43 -8.72 -5.18
N ARG A 17 -10.26 -8.10 -5.24
CA ARG A 17 -9.84 -7.04 -4.34
C ARG A 17 -9.67 -5.74 -5.12
N VAL A 18 -10.20 -4.65 -4.58
CA VAL A 18 -10.17 -3.35 -5.24
C VAL A 18 -9.26 -2.40 -4.45
N GLY A 19 -8.30 -1.82 -5.15
CA GLY A 19 -7.36 -0.86 -4.57
C GLY A 19 -7.47 0.52 -5.20
N LEU A 20 -6.89 1.49 -4.52
CA LEU A 20 -6.80 2.87 -4.97
C LEU A 20 -5.34 3.25 -5.14
N SER A 21 -4.98 3.74 -6.32
CA SER A 21 -3.63 4.22 -6.62
C SER A 21 -3.39 5.56 -5.96
N LEU A 22 -2.19 5.77 -5.41
CA LEU A 22 -1.83 7.08 -4.87
C LEU A 22 -1.85 8.16 -5.94
N PRO A 23 -2.11 9.42 -5.55
CA PRO A 23 -2.01 10.55 -6.47
C PRO A 23 -0.58 10.64 -7.05
N PRO A 24 -0.42 10.83 -8.36
CA PRO A 24 0.92 10.88 -8.99
C PRO A 24 1.82 12.00 -8.45
N ALA A 25 1.22 13.10 -8.01
CA ALA A 25 1.93 14.23 -7.40
C ALA A 25 2.24 14.04 -5.90
N GLY A 26 1.82 12.92 -5.30
CA GLY A 26 1.86 12.73 -3.86
C GLY A 26 0.77 13.54 -3.13
N PHE A 27 1.02 13.79 -1.85
CA PHE A 27 0.11 14.56 -0.99
C PHE A 27 0.67 15.94 -0.68
N SER A 28 -0.19 16.95 -0.57
CA SER A 28 0.20 18.32 -0.25
C SER A 28 0.57 18.48 1.24
N SER A 29 0.01 17.63 2.09
CA SER A 29 0.23 17.65 3.53
C SER A 29 0.02 16.26 4.15
N HIS A 30 0.42 16.11 5.43
CA HIS A 30 0.11 14.93 6.20
C HIS A 30 -1.40 14.74 6.39
N ASP A 31 -2.14 15.83 6.59
CA ASP A 31 -3.59 15.77 6.77
C ASP A 31 -4.30 15.32 5.49
N ASP A 32 -3.83 15.74 4.31
CA ASP A 32 -4.33 15.24 3.02
C ASP A 32 -4.11 13.73 2.88
N ALA A 33 -2.94 13.26 3.29
CA ALA A 33 -2.64 11.83 3.28
C ALA A 33 -3.55 11.04 4.23
N LEU A 34 -3.75 11.53 5.45
CA LEU A 34 -4.68 10.93 6.41
C LEU A 34 -6.11 10.88 5.86
N ALA A 35 -6.60 11.99 5.32
CA ALA A 35 -7.94 12.06 4.74
C ALA A 35 -8.11 11.07 3.58
N TYR A 36 -7.10 10.95 2.72
CA TYR A 36 -7.11 10.02 1.60
C TYR A 36 -7.15 8.56 2.06
N VAL A 37 -6.28 8.19 2.99
CA VAL A 37 -6.18 6.82 3.51
C VAL A 37 -7.46 6.41 4.24
N HIS A 38 -7.96 7.26 5.13
CA HIS A 38 -9.20 7.00 5.86
C HIS A 38 -10.41 6.99 4.92
N GLY A 39 -10.48 7.91 3.96
CA GLY A 39 -11.55 7.92 2.96
C GLY A 39 -11.59 6.65 2.10
N ALA A 40 -10.42 6.12 1.71
CA ALA A 40 -10.34 4.86 0.99
C ALA A 40 -10.83 3.67 1.84
N ALA A 41 -10.44 3.62 3.11
CA ALA A 41 -10.89 2.58 4.04
C ALA A 41 -12.40 2.67 4.30
N ASP A 42 -12.94 3.86 4.53
CA ASP A 42 -14.36 4.10 4.77
C ASP A 42 -15.21 3.78 3.53
N ALA A 43 -14.65 3.97 2.33
CA ALA A 43 -15.28 3.57 1.07
C ALA A 43 -15.26 2.04 0.84
N GLY A 44 -14.64 1.27 1.72
CA GLY A 44 -14.57 -0.19 1.62
C GLY A 44 -13.53 -0.71 0.63
N LEU A 45 -12.53 0.10 0.27
CA LEU A 45 -11.44 -0.35 -0.57
C LEU A 45 -10.49 -1.28 0.20
N ASP A 46 -9.96 -2.28 -0.50
CA ASP A 46 -9.13 -3.32 0.12
C ASP A 46 -7.70 -2.86 0.40
N HIS A 47 -7.15 -2.01 -0.47
CA HIS A 47 -5.75 -1.60 -0.36
C HIS A 47 -5.43 -0.30 -1.11
N LEU A 48 -4.34 0.33 -0.69
CA LEU A 48 -3.71 1.43 -1.40
C LEU A 48 -2.53 0.90 -2.22
N VAL A 49 -2.40 1.40 -3.45
CA VAL A 49 -1.38 0.94 -4.39
C VAL A 49 -0.39 2.07 -4.66
N THR A 50 0.90 1.76 -4.59
CA THR A 50 1.97 2.63 -5.07
C THR A 50 2.84 1.91 -6.08
N ALA A 51 3.34 2.65 -7.07
CA ALA A 51 4.45 2.20 -7.90
C ALA A 51 5.77 2.35 -7.14
N ASP A 52 6.82 1.76 -7.69
CA ASP A 52 8.17 1.87 -7.16
C ASP A 52 9.11 2.45 -8.21
N HIS A 53 9.92 3.41 -7.79
CA HIS A 53 10.89 4.08 -8.65
C HIS A 53 12.23 4.21 -7.94
N VAL A 54 13.32 3.98 -8.66
CA VAL A 54 14.69 4.13 -8.13
C VAL A 54 15.28 5.44 -8.64
N ALA A 55 15.06 5.75 -9.89
CA ALA A 55 15.49 7.00 -10.50
C ALA A 55 14.50 7.43 -11.57
N PHE A 56 14.18 8.72 -11.57
CA PHE A 56 13.41 9.38 -12.62
C PHE A 56 14.17 10.60 -13.07
N PHE A 57 14.25 10.83 -14.35
CA PHE A 57 14.93 11.99 -14.93
C PHE A 57 14.32 13.33 -14.51
N ASP A 58 13.02 13.32 -14.17
CA ASP A 58 12.27 14.50 -13.75
C ASP A 58 12.10 14.62 -12.22
N GLY A 59 12.73 13.72 -11.46
CA GLY A 59 12.66 13.69 -10.01
C GLY A 59 11.33 13.27 -9.42
N ARG A 60 10.41 12.76 -10.25
CA ARG A 60 9.15 12.19 -9.77
C ARG A 60 9.32 10.72 -9.39
N GLY A 61 8.35 10.24 -8.64
CA GLY A 61 8.34 8.87 -8.16
C GLY A 61 8.92 8.73 -6.76
N MET A 62 8.54 7.67 -6.11
CA MET A 62 8.90 7.38 -4.73
C MET A 62 9.36 5.93 -4.62
N ASP A 63 10.19 5.64 -3.61
CA ASP A 63 10.47 4.26 -3.22
C ASP A 63 9.17 3.60 -2.72
N GLY A 64 8.79 2.52 -3.39
CA GLY A 64 7.51 1.86 -3.13
C GLY A 64 7.43 1.27 -1.73
N LEU A 65 8.52 0.67 -1.24
CA LEU A 65 8.51 0.02 0.07
C LEU A 65 8.49 1.04 1.21
N MET A 66 9.22 2.14 1.07
CA MET A 66 9.18 3.25 2.03
C MET A 66 7.77 3.87 2.08
N THR A 67 7.18 4.08 0.90
CA THR A 67 5.83 4.65 0.79
C THR A 67 4.78 3.76 1.45
N VAL A 68 4.74 2.46 1.17
CA VAL A 68 3.75 1.57 1.80
C VAL A 68 3.99 1.40 3.30
N SER A 69 5.24 1.50 3.77
CA SER A 69 5.55 1.49 5.20
C SER A 69 4.94 2.68 5.91
N TRP A 70 5.06 3.87 5.31
CA TRP A 70 4.43 5.08 5.82
C TRP A 70 2.90 4.98 5.81
N LEU A 71 2.30 4.56 4.68
CA LEU A 71 0.85 4.39 4.56
C LEU A 71 0.29 3.40 5.56
N ALA A 72 0.99 2.29 5.82
CA ALA A 72 0.59 1.30 6.81
C ALA A 72 0.50 1.88 8.23
N GLY A 73 1.28 2.92 8.51
CA GLY A 73 1.22 3.66 9.78
C GLY A 73 0.07 4.65 9.89
N LEU A 74 -0.54 5.05 8.77
CA LEU A 74 -1.65 6.04 8.75
C LEU A 74 -3.02 5.42 9.04
N HIS A 75 -3.17 4.10 8.90
CA HIS A 75 -4.44 3.41 9.16
C HIS A 75 -4.19 1.99 9.68
N PRO A 76 -4.99 1.51 10.64
CA PRO A 76 -4.72 0.23 11.30
C PRO A 76 -5.02 -1.00 10.45
N THR A 77 -5.90 -0.94 9.45
CA THR A 77 -6.42 -2.14 8.79
C THR A 77 -6.34 -2.16 7.27
N ILE A 78 -6.32 -1.01 6.58
CA ILE A 78 -6.28 -1.00 5.11
C ILE A 78 -5.00 -1.69 4.60
N GLY A 79 -5.15 -2.49 3.54
CA GLY A 79 -4.01 -3.13 2.88
C GLY A 79 -3.12 -2.11 2.17
N VAL A 80 -1.86 -2.47 1.98
CA VAL A 80 -0.89 -1.69 1.20
C VAL A 80 -0.24 -2.59 0.15
N TYR A 81 -0.10 -2.08 -1.06
CA TYR A 81 0.40 -2.84 -2.19
C TYR A 81 1.48 -2.07 -2.95
N VAL A 82 2.64 -2.69 -3.14
CA VAL A 82 3.66 -2.21 -4.08
C VAL A 82 3.44 -2.88 -5.42
N GLY A 83 3.03 -2.13 -6.39
CA GLY A 83 2.75 -2.66 -7.72
C GLY A 83 3.45 -1.88 -8.83
N VAL A 84 4.66 -2.25 -9.16
CA VAL A 84 5.49 -3.35 -8.65
C VAL A 84 6.84 -2.83 -8.14
N TYR A 85 7.48 -3.59 -7.25
CA TYR A 85 8.80 -3.26 -6.70
C TYR A 85 9.92 -3.72 -7.65
N LEU A 86 10.87 -2.84 -7.93
CA LEU A 86 11.99 -3.09 -8.84
C LEU A 86 13.11 -3.84 -8.11
N LEU A 87 12.87 -5.10 -7.79
CA LEU A 87 13.79 -5.92 -6.98
C LEU A 87 15.15 -6.11 -7.65
N ALA A 88 15.19 -6.18 -8.99
CA ALA A 88 16.43 -6.37 -9.73
C ALA A 88 17.47 -5.25 -9.51
N LEU A 89 17.03 -4.07 -9.06
CA LEU A 89 17.88 -2.90 -8.78
C LEU A 89 18.37 -2.84 -7.33
N ARG A 90 18.06 -3.84 -6.50
CA ARG A 90 18.31 -3.81 -5.05
C ARG A 90 18.92 -5.12 -4.55
N HIS A 91 19.60 -5.04 -3.42
CA HIS A 91 20.15 -6.24 -2.79
C HIS A 91 19.04 -7.05 -2.12
N PRO A 92 18.81 -8.31 -2.53
CA PRO A 92 17.63 -9.08 -2.11
C PRO A 92 17.59 -9.36 -0.61
N VAL A 93 18.72 -9.55 0.05
CA VAL A 93 18.78 -9.78 1.51
C VAL A 93 18.30 -8.54 2.28
N ALA A 94 18.68 -7.33 1.83
CA ALA A 94 18.23 -6.10 2.45
C ALA A 94 16.70 -5.94 2.28
N VAL A 95 16.20 -6.18 1.08
CA VAL A 95 14.76 -6.13 0.78
C VAL A 95 13.99 -7.15 1.61
N ALA A 96 14.48 -8.39 1.70
CA ALA A 96 13.85 -9.43 2.51
C ALA A 96 13.71 -9.00 3.98
N ARG A 97 14.73 -8.35 4.55
CA ARG A 97 14.67 -7.83 5.91
C ARG A 97 13.64 -6.70 6.06
N GLN A 98 13.60 -5.78 5.10
CA GLN A 98 12.64 -4.67 5.10
C GLN A 98 11.19 -5.19 4.99
N VAL A 99 10.92 -6.10 4.06
CA VAL A 99 9.61 -6.74 3.89
C VAL A 99 9.18 -7.49 5.16
N ALA A 100 10.07 -8.28 5.76
CA ALA A 100 9.79 -9.00 7.00
C ALA A 100 9.48 -8.04 8.15
N THR A 101 10.18 -6.92 8.24
CA THR A 101 9.93 -5.89 9.25
C THR A 101 8.54 -5.27 9.07
N LEU A 102 8.21 -4.86 7.85
CA LEU A 102 6.89 -4.28 7.57
C LEU A 102 5.77 -5.30 7.80
N ALA A 103 5.94 -6.54 7.36
CA ALA A 103 4.95 -7.60 7.60
C ALA A 103 4.73 -7.89 9.09
N GLY A 104 5.77 -7.74 9.90
CA GLY A 104 5.66 -7.85 11.36
C GLY A 104 4.86 -6.71 12.00
N HIS A 105 4.98 -5.48 11.48
CA HIS A 105 4.24 -4.31 11.97
C HIS A 105 2.83 -4.20 11.38
N ALA A 106 2.61 -4.73 10.20
CA ALA A 106 1.33 -4.70 9.49
C ALA A 106 0.92 -6.11 9.00
N PRO A 107 0.67 -7.06 9.93
CA PRO A 107 0.44 -8.46 9.59
C PRO A 107 -0.75 -8.63 8.65
N GLY A 108 -0.53 -9.38 7.55
CA GLY A 108 -1.56 -9.68 6.56
C GLY A 108 -1.98 -8.53 5.66
N ARG A 109 -1.34 -7.34 5.79
CA ARG A 109 -1.75 -6.13 5.07
C ARG A 109 -0.88 -5.81 3.85
N LEU A 110 0.35 -6.34 3.78
CA LEU A 110 1.27 -6.08 2.69
C LEU A 110 1.01 -7.04 1.52
N THR A 111 0.79 -6.47 0.33
CA THR A 111 0.93 -7.17 -0.95
C THR A 111 2.20 -6.64 -1.61
N PHE A 112 3.13 -7.54 -1.92
CA PHE A 112 4.42 -7.20 -2.47
C PHE A 112 4.54 -7.74 -3.90
N GLY A 113 4.22 -6.89 -4.87
CA GLY A 113 4.39 -7.18 -6.28
C GLY A 113 5.84 -6.93 -6.70
N VAL A 114 6.43 -7.83 -7.46
CA VAL A 114 7.81 -7.75 -7.93
C VAL A 114 7.84 -7.64 -9.46
N GLY A 115 8.65 -6.74 -9.97
CA GLY A 115 8.85 -6.54 -11.39
C GLY A 115 10.31 -6.22 -11.73
N VAL A 116 10.61 -6.23 -13.03
CA VAL A 116 11.96 -5.94 -13.54
C VAL A 116 12.13 -4.48 -13.96
N GLY A 117 11.03 -3.73 -14.03
CA GLY A 117 11.01 -2.38 -14.60
C GLY A 117 10.79 -2.39 -16.11
N GLY A 118 10.64 -1.19 -16.67
CA GLY A 118 10.58 -0.93 -18.11
C GLY A 118 11.78 -0.11 -18.56
N GLU A 119 11.89 0.07 -19.85
CA GLU A 119 12.76 1.09 -20.46
C GLU A 119 11.94 2.40 -20.48
N ASP A 120 12.34 3.38 -19.69
CA ASP A 120 11.80 4.75 -19.74
C ASP A 120 12.84 5.70 -20.32
#